data_36feb1019291d487f9ee91d837bbf715
#
_entry.id   36feb1019291d487f9ee91d837bbf715
#
_cell.length_a   1.000
_cell.length_b   1.000
_cell.length_c   1.000
_cell.angle_alpha   90.00
_cell.angle_beta   90.00
_cell.angle_gamma   90.00
#
_symmetry.space_group_name_H-M   'P 1'
#
loop_
_entity.id
_entity.type
_entity.pdbx_description
1 polymer ?
#
loop_
_entity_poly.entity_id
_entity_poly.type
_entity_poly.pdbx_seq_one_letter_code
_entity_poly.pdbx_strand_id
1 'polypeptide(L)'
;LLKESSDKIYTNSGNEDVLGLITQPGSIILDVGCGSGSLAKILSAEGHKMDGITISAEEYAIAQEYLNNLYLYDLEKGLPVNMQHLQYDYVICSHVLEHIVYPEKLLRDIYSVLKPGGFLIVALPNIMHYKSRLKLLAGKFDYQEAGIWDNTHVKWYTFVSAKKLLIEYGFLIELATVTGELPFNRLFSKILPLPIRKGIFNLLTKISKGFFGYQLLLKAKKA
;
A
#
# COMPACT_ATOMS: atom_id res chain seq x y z
N LEU A 1 1.32 14.04 16.84
CA LEU A 1 1.23 12.79 16.05
C LEU A 1 1.52 13.03 14.57
N LEU A 2 0.93 14.06 13.93
CA LEU A 2 1.18 14.37 12.50
C LEU A 2 2.61 14.91 12.25
N LYS A 3 3.25 15.51 13.25
CA LYS A 3 4.59 16.07 13.13
C LYS A 3 5.70 15.00 13.11
N GLU A 4 5.48 13.87 13.81
CA GLU A 4 6.44 12.75 13.86
C GLU A 4 6.46 11.92 12.57
N SER A 5 5.34 11.87 11.82
CA SER A 5 5.30 11.15 10.54
C SER A 5 5.99 11.91 9.40
N SER A 6 6.07 13.26 9.47
CA SER A 6 6.73 14.07 8.44
C SER A 6 8.26 13.96 8.47
N ASP A 7 8.84 13.62 9.63
CA ASP A 7 10.30 13.56 9.82
C ASP A 7 10.86 12.14 9.58
N LYS A 8 10.00 11.15 9.31
CA LYS A 8 10.41 9.76 9.07
C LYS A 8 10.57 9.51 7.57
N ILE A 9 11.80 9.28 7.14
CA ILE A 9 12.09 8.89 5.76
C ILE A 9 11.85 7.38 5.61
N TYR A 10 10.89 7.01 4.78
CA TYR A 10 10.63 5.62 4.43
C TYR A 10 11.49 5.21 3.24
N THR A 11 12.62 4.57 3.52
CA THR A 11 13.45 3.94 2.48
C THR A 11 12.98 2.51 2.26
N ASN A 12 12.37 2.25 1.13
CA ASN A 12 12.04 0.90 0.69
C ASN A 12 12.61 0.67 -0.72
N SER A 13 12.77 -0.58 -1.12
CA SER A 13 13.24 -0.96 -2.46
C SER A 13 12.11 -0.97 -3.51
N GLY A 14 10.98 -0.32 -3.23
CA GLY A 14 9.73 -0.51 -3.96
C GLY A 14 8.96 -1.73 -3.44
N ASN A 15 7.65 -1.71 -3.60
CA ASN A 15 6.80 -2.84 -3.24
C ASN A 15 6.62 -3.73 -4.48
N GLU A 16 7.44 -4.79 -4.61
CA GLU A 16 7.41 -5.72 -5.76
C GLU A 16 6.02 -6.33 -6.00
N ASP A 17 5.25 -6.55 -4.93
CA ASP A 17 3.90 -7.09 -5.02
C ASP A 17 2.94 -6.09 -5.69
N VAL A 18 3.14 -4.78 -5.46
CA VAL A 18 2.38 -3.70 -6.12
C VAL A 18 2.79 -3.57 -7.58
N LEU A 19 4.09 -3.60 -7.88
CA LEU A 19 4.62 -3.53 -9.25
C LEU A 19 4.00 -4.60 -10.15
N GLY A 20 3.89 -5.83 -9.65
CA GLY A 20 3.30 -6.96 -10.38
C GLY A 20 1.81 -6.81 -10.76
N LEU A 21 1.10 -5.80 -10.21
CA LEU A 21 -0.30 -5.53 -10.52
C LEU A 21 -0.49 -4.50 -11.64
N ILE A 22 0.56 -3.80 -12.06
CA ILE A 22 0.54 -2.83 -13.15
C ILE A 22 0.83 -3.60 -14.44
N THR A 23 -0.22 -3.79 -15.25
CA THR A 23 -0.15 -4.70 -16.41
C THR A 23 -0.26 -3.99 -17.76
N GLN A 24 -0.64 -2.70 -17.77
CA GLN A 24 -0.79 -1.92 -18.99
C GLN A 24 0.47 -1.07 -19.22
N PRO A 25 1.21 -1.23 -20.31
CA PRO A 25 2.40 -0.43 -20.58
C PRO A 25 2.02 1.04 -20.87
N GLY A 26 2.95 1.96 -20.57
CA GLY A 26 2.77 3.38 -20.87
C GLY A 26 1.64 4.06 -20.09
N SER A 27 1.24 3.51 -18.94
CA SER A 27 0.15 4.03 -18.12
C SER A 27 0.52 5.35 -17.44
N ILE A 28 -0.51 6.15 -17.12
CA ILE A 28 -0.41 7.34 -16.26
C ILE A 28 -0.81 6.91 -14.85
N ILE A 29 0.11 7.05 -13.91
CA ILE A 29 0.01 6.48 -12.56
C ILE A 29 0.19 7.58 -11.52
N LEU A 30 -0.68 7.60 -10.52
CA LEU A 30 -0.53 8.42 -9.31
C LEU A 30 -0.08 7.54 -8.15
N ASP A 31 1.06 7.87 -7.54
CA ASP A 31 1.54 7.26 -6.30
C ASP A 31 1.18 8.16 -5.11
N VAL A 32 0.15 7.77 -4.37
CA VAL A 32 -0.37 8.49 -3.20
C VAL A 32 0.44 8.06 -2.00
N GLY A 33 1.21 8.98 -1.41
CA GLY A 33 2.21 8.66 -0.39
C GLY A 33 3.46 8.00 -1.00
N CYS A 34 4.02 8.64 -2.03
CA CYS A 34 5.11 8.07 -2.82
C CYS A 34 6.46 7.96 -2.06
N GLY A 35 6.54 8.52 -0.83
CA GLY A 35 7.79 8.57 -0.08
C GLY A 35 8.93 9.17 -0.91
N SER A 36 10.10 8.57 -0.86
CA SER A 36 11.28 8.96 -1.66
C SER A 36 11.22 8.57 -3.15
N GLY A 37 10.06 8.11 -3.66
CA GLY A 37 9.85 7.78 -5.07
C GLY A 37 10.37 6.40 -5.51
N SER A 38 10.50 5.45 -4.59
CA SER A 38 11.05 4.12 -4.93
C SER A 38 10.24 3.36 -5.99
N LEU A 39 8.90 3.41 -5.94
CA LEU A 39 8.03 2.86 -6.98
C LEU A 39 8.15 3.66 -8.29
N ALA A 40 8.15 4.99 -8.17
CA ALA A 40 8.25 5.90 -9.32
C ALA A 40 9.54 5.67 -10.10
N LYS A 41 10.67 5.48 -9.43
CA LYS A 41 11.96 5.16 -10.05
C LYS A 41 11.88 3.92 -10.94
N ILE A 42 11.23 2.86 -10.49
CA ILE A 42 11.11 1.61 -11.25
C ILE A 42 10.13 1.80 -12.40
N LEU A 43 8.93 2.29 -12.11
CA LEU A 43 7.85 2.41 -13.10
C LEU A 43 8.13 3.44 -14.19
N SER A 44 8.81 4.55 -13.87
CA SER A 44 9.25 5.52 -14.88
C SER A 44 10.30 4.93 -15.84
N ALA A 45 11.21 4.10 -15.32
CA ALA A 45 12.19 3.37 -16.14
C ALA A 45 11.52 2.33 -17.06
N GLU A 46 10.35 1.81 -16.69
CA GLU A 46 9.51 0.93 -17.51
C GLU A 46 8.61 1.68 -18.51
N GLY A 47 8.72 3.02 -18.57
CA GLY A 47 8.01 3.86 -19.53
C GLY A 47 6.63 4.35 -19.07
N HIS A 48 6.31 4.25 -17.79
CA HIS A 48 5.11 4.84 -17.22
C HIS A 48 5.29 6.34 -16.92
N LYS A 49 4.19 7.11 -16.96
CA LYS A 49 4.17 8.49 -16.49
C LYS A 49 3.73 8.51 -15.04
N MET A 50 4.59 9.02 -14.17
CA MET A 50 4.39 8.96 -12.73
C MET A 50 4.14 10.34 -12.14
N ASP A 51 3.04 10.51 -11.42
CA ASP A 51 2.81 11.62 -10.52
C ASP A 51 2.84 11.10 -9.07
N GLY A 52 3.21 11.95 -8.11
CA GLY A 52 3.34 11.54 -6.72
C GLY A 52 2.88 12.58 -5.72
N ILE A 53 2.53 12.13 -4.52
CA ILE A 53 2.21 12.97 -3.38
C ILE A 53 3.00 12.48 -2.17
N THR A 54 3.70 13.36 -1.49
CA THR A 54 4.33 13.10 -0.19
C THR A 54 4.04 14.22 0.79
N ILE A 55 4.17 13.95 2.08
CA ILE A 55 4.06 14.96 3.14
C ILE A 55 5.44 15.45 3.63
N SER A 56 6.51 14.70 3.34
CA SER A 56 7.87 15.02 3.78
C SER A 56 8.62 15.85 2.73
N ALA A 57 9.19 16.97 3.15
CA ALA A 57 10.01 17.82 2.28
C ALA A 57 11.33 17.12 1.90
N GLU A 58 11.88 16.29 2.78
CA GLU A 58 13.09 15.51 2.53
C GLU A 58 12.82 14.45 1.46
N GLU A 59 11.71 13.73 1.56
CA GLU A 59 11.28 12.73 0.56
C GLU A 59 10.98 13.42 -0.78
N TYR A 60 10.35 14.61 -0.76
CA TYR A 60 10.08 15.41 -1.94
C TYR A 60 11.36 15.72 -2.73
N ALA A 61 12.41 16.15 -2.03
CA ALA A 61 13.69 16.49 -2.64
C ALA A 61 14.35 15.29 -3.36
N ILE A 62 14.09 14.08 -2.89
CA ILE A 62 14.60 12.84 -3.50
C ILE A 62 13.69 12.38 -4.64
N ALA A 63 12.39 12.36 -4.40
CA ALA A 63 11.41 11.78 -5.31
C ALA A 63 11.23 12.57 -6.62
N GLN A 64 11.46 13.89 -6.61
CA GLN A 64 11.28 14.78 -7.77
C GLN A 64 12.06 14.34 -9.02
N GLU A 65 13.13 13.57 -8.86
CA GLU A 65 13.93 13.06 -9.99
C GLU A 65 13.17 12.02 -10.82
N TYR A 66 12.19 11.32 -10.23
CA TYR A 66 11.51 10.18 -10.85
C TYR A 66 10.05 10.43 -11.23
N LEU A 67 9.53 11.63 -10.92
CA LEU A 67 8.12 11.96 -11.07
C LEU A 67 7.91 13.10 -12.07
N ASN A 68 6.86 13.01 -12.88
CA ASN A 68 6.46 14.07 -13.80
C ASN A 68 5.91 15.28 -13.04
N ASN A 69 5.02 15.03 -12.08
CA ASN A 69 4.51 16.01 -11.15
C ASN A 69 4.60 15.46 -9.73
N LEU A 70 5.06 16.27 -8.80
CA LEU A 70 5.17 15.91 -7.40
C LEU A 70 4.53 17.00 -6.53
N TYR A 71 3.72 16.56 -5.57
CA TYR A 71 2.97 17.43 -4.68
C TYR A 71 3.39 17.21 -3.24
N LEU A 72 3.79 18.28 -2.56
CA LEU A 72 3.98 18.27 -1.10
C LEU A 72 2.63 18.60 -0.45
N TYR A 73 1.94 17.59 0.07
CA TYR A 73 0.56 17.75 0.52
C TYR A 73 0.14 16.75 1.59
N ASP A 74 -0.72 17.22 2.52
CA ASP A 74 -1.29 16.42 3.59
C ASP A 74 -2.55 15.68 3.12
N LEU A 75 -2.46 14.36 3.00
CA LEU A 75 -3.52 13.48 2.51
C LEU A 75 -4.73 13.36 3.44
N GLU A 76 -4.66 13.81 4.70
CA GLU A 76 -5.85 13.97 5.55
C GLU A 76 -6.88 14.94 4.94
N LYS A 77 -6.44 15.85 4.08
CA LYS A 77 -7.28 16.80 3.35
C LYS A 77 -7.83 16.26 2.03
N GLY A 78 -7.56 14.97 1.71
CA GLY A 78 -7.85 14.35 0.42
C GLY A 78 -6.76 14.63 -0.62
N LEU A 79 -7.10 14.65 -1.91
CA LEU A 79 -6.16 15.04 -2.97
C LEU A 79 -6.10 16.56 -3.18
N PRO A 80 -4.95 17.11 -3.63
CA PRO A 80 -4.85 18.52 -4.00
C PRO A 80 -5.93 18.93 -5.04
N VAL A 81 -6.54 20.10 -4.85
CA VAL A 81 -7.66 20.57 -5.69
C VAL A 81 -7.26 20.68 -7.19
N ASN A 82 -6.02 21.06 -7.46
CA ASN A 82 -5.49 21.16 -8.82
C ASN A 82 -5.31 19.81 -9.54
N MET A 83 -5.51 18.68 -8.85
CA MET A 83 -5.48 17.34 -9.45
C MET A 83 -6.85 16.85 -9.91
N GLN A 84 -7.94 17.51 -9.56
CA GLN A 84 -9.30 17.03 -9.81
C GLN A 84 -9.67 16.86 -11.30
N HIS A 85 -8.94 17.52 -12.21
CA HIS A 85 -9.12 17.40 -13.66
C HIS A 85 -8.18 16.36 -14.30
N LEU A 86 -7.26 15.78 -13.53
CA LEU A 86 -6.32 14.76 -14.01
C LEU A 86 -7.01 13.40 -14.06
N GLN A 87 -6.53 12.54 -14.95
CA GLN A 87 -7.09 11.20 -15.15
C GLN A 87 -5.98 10.16 -15.22
N TYR A 88 -6.04 9.19 -14.30
CA TYR A 88 -5.03 8.14 -14.11
C TYR A 88 -5.55 6.77 -14.52
N ASP A 89 -4.68 5.95 -15.10
CA ASP A 89 -4.95 4.54 -15.37
C ASP A 89 -4.85 3.73 -14.08
N TYR A 90 -3.89 4.08 -13.23
CA TYR A 90 -3.70 3.49 -11.90
C TYR A 90 -3.50 4.57 -10.84
N VAL A 91 -4.05 4.33 -9.67
CA VAL A 91 -3.69 5.02 -8.42
C VAL A 91 -3.15 3.99 -7.45
N ILE A 92 -2.01 4.26 -6.84
CA ILE A 92 -1.37 3.40 -5.86
C ILE A 92 -1.50 4.03 -4.47
N CYS A 93 -1.94 3.25 -3.49
CA CYS A 93 -1.91 3.57 -2.06
C CYS A 93 -1.16 2.43 -1.34
N SER A 94 0.16 2.50 -1.32
CA SER A 94 1.00 1.49 -0.67
C SER A 94 1.41 1.97 0.72
N HIS A 95 0.81 1.39 1.75
CA HIS A 95 1.03 1.78 3.15
C HIS A 95 0.72 3.26 3.44
N VAL A 96 -0.50 3.67 3.09
CA VAL A 96 -1.00 5.04 3.29
C VAL A 96 -2.25 5.09 4.14
N LEU A 97 -3.26 4.26 3.83
CA LEU A 97 -4.59 4.37 4.45
C LEU A 97 -4.59 4.07 5.95
N GLU A 98 -3.60 3.33 6.44
CA GLU A 98 -3.40 3.09 7.89
C GLU A 98 -2.96 4.33 8.65
N HIS A 99 -2.41 5.34 7.96
CA HIS A 99 -1.98 6.61 8.53
C HIS A 99 -3.06 7.70 8.45
N ILE A 100 -4.17 7.47 7.73
CA ILE A 100 -5.24 8.44 7.52
C ILE A 100 -6.38 8.19 8.49
N VAL A 101 -6.71 9.21 9.30
CA VAL A 101 -7.80 9.11 10.30
C VAL A 101 -9.16 9.01 9.61
N TYR A 102 -9.37 9.80 8.55
CA TYR A 102 -10.63 9.85 7.79
C TYR A 102 -10.39 9.58 6.29
N PRO A 103 -10.19 8.30 5.88
CA PRO A 103 -9.85 7.96 4.49
C PRO A 103 -10.99 8.19 3.48
N GLU A 104 -12.18 8.52 3.96
CA GLU A 104 -13.40 8.64 3.16
C GLU A 104 -13.27 9.71 2.07
N LYS A 105 -12.72 10.88 2.42
CA LYS A 105 -12.50 11.95 1.44
C LYS A 105 -11.45 11.56 0.43
N LEU A 106 -10.32 11.03 0.91
CA LEU A 106 -9.23 10.59 0.05
C LEU A 106 -9.71 9.54 -0.97
N LEU A 107 -10.50 8.54 -0.54
CA LEU A 107 -11.04 7.51 -1.42
C LEU A 107 -12.01 8.06 -2.47
N ARG A 108 -12.88 9.03 -2.11
CA ARG A 108 -13.74 9.73 -3.07
C ARG A 108 -12.94 10.53 -4.09
N ASP A 109 -11.91 11.25 -3.63
CA ASP A 109 -11.05 12.03 -4.51
C ASP A 109 -10.28 11.11 -5.48
N ILE A 110 -9.72 9.98 -4.98
CA ILE A 110 -9.07 8.95 -5.81
C ILE A 110 -10.05 8.39 -6.85
N TYR A 111 -11.28 8.08 -6.44
CA TYR A 111 -12.30 7.60 -7.38
C TYR A 111 -12.55 8.62 -8.50
N SER A 112 -12.59 9.91 -8.18
CA SER A 112 -12.85 10.98 -9.17
C SER A 112 -11.73 11.09 -10.22
N VAL A 113 -10.46 10.96 -9.81
CA VAL A 113 -9.29 11.11 -10.69
C VAL A 113 -8.90 9.83 -11.43
N LEU A 114 -9.51 8.70 -11.15
CA LEU A 114 -9.35 7.49 -11.95
C LEU A 114 -10.15 7.58 -13.24
N LYS A 115 -9.58 7.17 -14.35
CA LYS A 115 -10.28 6.96 -15.62
C LYS A 115 -11.41 5.94 -15.43
N PRO A 116 -12.49 5.99 -16.26
CA PRO A 116 -13.42 4.87 -16.33
C PRO A 116 -12.66 3.57 -16.59
N GLY A 117 -12.88 2.56 -15.74
CA GLY A 117 -12.16 1.29 -15.82
C GLY A 117 -10.72 1.30 -15.28
N GLY A 118 -10.24 2.43 -14.78
CA GLY A 118 -8.93 2.53 -14.10
C GLY A 118 -8.91 1.81 -12.75
N PHE A 119 -7.73 1.61 -12.18
CA PHE A 119 -7.51 0.75 -11.02
C PHE A 119 -6.91 1.50 -9.84
N LEU A 120 -7.46 1.24 -8.65
CA LEU A 120 -6.83 1.53 -7.38
C LEU A 120 -6.11 0.28 -6.88
N ILE A 121 -4.81 0.40 -6.59
CA ILE A 121 -4.00 -0.63 -5.96
C ILE A 121 -3.71 -0.21 -4.52
N VAL A 122 -4.07 -1.07 -3.56
CA VAL A 122 -3.89 -0.81 -2.13
C VAL A 122 -3.07 -1.92 -1.51
N ALA A 123 -2.01 -1.55 -0.80
CA ALA A 123 -1.25 -2.43 0.07
C ALA A 123 -1.38 -1.93 1.52
N LEU A 124 -1.69 -2.83 2.47
CA LEU A 124 -1.93 -2.51 3.87
C LEU A 124 -1.33 -3.56 4.80
N PRO A 125 -0.84 -3.21 5.98
CA PRO A 125 -0.45 -4.18 6.99
C PRO A 125 -1.69 -4.92 7.52
N ASN A 126 -1.55 -6.23 7.70
CA ASN A 126 -2.65 -7.07 8.21
C ASN A 126 -2.56 -7.22 9.72
N ILE A 127 -3.40 -6.49 10.46
CA ILE A 127 -3.44 -6.60 11.93
C ILE A 127 -3.78 -8.02 12.41
N MET A 128 -4.51 -8.81 11.60
CA MET A 128 -4.92 -10.18 11.94
C MET A 128 -3.90 -11.25 11.55
N HIS A 129 -2.68 -10.86 11.15
CA HIS A 129 -1.58 -11.80 10.96
C HIS A 129 -1.29 -12.60 12.25
N TYR A 130 -0.91 -13.88 12.12
CA TYR A 130 -0.75 -14.78 13.27
C TYR A 130 0.17 -14.24 14.38
N LYS A 131 1.24 -13.52 14.03
CA LYS A 131 2.13 -12.90 15.03
C LYS A 131 1.42 -11.83 15.86
N SER A 132 0.57 -11.02 15.22
CA SER A 132 -0.24 -10.03 15.93
C SER A 132 -1.27 -10.69 16.85
N ARG A 133 -1.94 -11.75 16.37
CA ARG A 133 -2.87 -12.50 17.21
C ARG A 133 -2.19 -13.10 18.44
N LEU A 134 -1.00 -13.69 18.28
CA LEU A 134 -0.24 -14.24 19.40
C LEU A 134 0.21 -13.16 20.40
N LYS A 135 0.62 -11.98 19.91
CA LYS A 135 0.91 -10.83 20.79
C LYS A 135 -0.31 -10.42 21.60
N LEU A 136 -1.47 -10.26 20.94
CA LEU A 136 -2.71 -9.86 21.62
C LEU A 136 -3.18 -10.92 22.65
N LEU A 137 -3.10 -12.21 22.31
CA LEU A 137 -3.42 -13.30 23.24
C LEU A 137 -2.50 -13.31 24.45
N ALA A 138 -1.25 -12.88 24.29
CA ALA A 138 -0.29 -12.70 25.39
C ALA A 138 -0.48 -11.38 26.16
N GLY A 139 -1.55 -10.61 25.90
CA GLY A 139 -1.85 -9.32 26.53
C GLY A 139 -0.88 -8.20 26.12
N LYS A 140 -0.18 -8.33 24.99
CA LYS A 140 0.82 -7.36 24.53
C LYS A 140 0.25 -6.50 23.41
N PHE A 141 0.31 -5.18 23.58
CA PHE A 141 -0.07 -4.17 22.60
C PHE A 141 0.99 -3.06 22.60
N ASP A 142 2.18 -3.41 22.15
CA ASP A 142 3.32 -2.48 22.14
C ASP A 142 3.52 -1.91 20.75
N TYR A 143 3.49 -0.57 20.61
CA TYR A 143 3.87 0.11 19.39
C TYR A 143 5.36 -0.09 19.08
N GLN A 144 5.68 -0.04 17.81
CA GLN A 144 7.02 -0.26 17.25
C GLN A 144 7.37 0.88 16.29
N GLU A 145 8.62 1.00 15.94
CA GLU A 145 9.08 2.01 14.96
C GLU A 145 8.69 1.64 13.50
N ALA A 146 8.33 0.40 13.24
CA ALA A 146 7.97 -0.06 11.89
C ALA A 146 7.08 -1.32 11.92
N GLY A 147 6.46 -1.65 10.79
CA GLY A 147 5.68 -2.87 10.58
C GLY A 147 4.22 -2.72 10.99
N ILE A 148 3.53 -3.83 11.29
CA ILE A 148 2.09 -3.84 11.60
C ILE A 148 1.75 -2.93 12.80
N TRP A 149 2.63 -2.82 13.77
CA TRP A 149 2.46 -2.07 15.00
C TRP A 149 3.20 -0.72 14.99
N ASP A 150 3.43 -0.17 13.81
CA ASP A 150 4.05 1.15 13.67
C ASP A 150 3.29 2.21 14.50
N ASN A 151 4.03 3.02 15.24
CA ASN A 151 3.48 4.05 16.14
C ASN A 151 2.75 5.19 15.40
N THR A 152 2.93 5.29 14.09
CA THR A 152 2.23 6.24 13.22
C THR A 152 0.91 5.70 12.65
N HIS A 153 0.61 4.40 12.86
CA HIS A 153 -0.66 3.83 12.43
C HIS A 153 -1.81 4.29 13.33
N VAL A 154 -2.80 4.92 12.73
CA VAL A 154 -4.03 5.37 13.38
C VAL A 154 -5.22 4.45 13.07
N LYS A 155 -5.12 3.63 12.02
CA LYS A 155 -6.11 2.61 11.65
C LYS A 155 -5.47 1.26 11.38
N TRP A 156 -6.20 0.20 11.70
CA TRP A 156 -5.79 -1.18 11.42
C TRP A 156 -6.81 -1.87 10.53
N TYR A 157 -6.30 -2.59 9.55
CA TYR A 157 -7.13 -3.28 8.58
C TYR A 157 -6.98 -4.81 8.69
N THR A 158 -8.10 -5.47 8.46
CA THR A 158 -8.16 -6.92 8.21
C THR A 158 -8.44 -7.16 6.74
N PHE A 159 -8.26 -8.38 6.25
CA PHE A 159 -8.61 -8.73 4.87
C PHE A 159 -10.08 -8.43 4.53
N VAL A 160 -10.98 -8.56 5.50
CA VAL A 160 -12.41 -8.30 5.30
C VAL A 160 -12.70 -6.80 5.33
N SER A 161 -12.17 -6.07 6.33
CA SER A 161 -12.46 -4.63 6.48
C SER A 161 -11.84 -3.79 5.35
N ALA A 162 -10.65 -4.15 4.85
CA ALA A 162 -10.05 -3.47 3.71
C ALA A 162 -10.89 -3.63 2.43
N LYS A 163 -11.40 -4.82 2.14
CA LYS A 163 -12.33 -5.05 1.02
C LYS A 163 -13.62 -4.26 1.17
N LYS A 164 -14.22 -4.32 2.36
CA LYS A 164 -15.48 -3.61 2.65
C LYS A 164 -15.31 -2.11 2.43
N LEU A 165 -14.22 -1.53 2.91
CA LEU A 165 -13.91 -0.12 2.72
C LEU A 165 -13.91 0.26 1.23
N LEU A 166 -13.19 -0.44 0.38
CA LEU A 166 -13.13 -0.10 -1.05
C LEU A 166 -14.48 -0.26 -1.75
N ILE A 167 -15.24 -1.30 -1.43
CA ILE A 167 -16.58 -1.54 -2.00
C ILE A 167 -17.54 -0.40 -1.60
N GLU A 168 -17.48 0.09 -0.37
CA GLU A 168 -18.31 1.19 0.14
C GLU A 168 -18.09 2.50 -0.63
N TYR A 169 -16.86 2.69 -1.16
CA TYR A 169 -16.52 3.86 -1.98
C TYR A 169 -16.62 3.61 -3.51
N GLY A 170 -17.37 2.59 -3.92
CA GLY A 170 -17.74 2.35 -5.31
C GLY A 170 -16.74 1.53 -6.12
N PHE A 171 -15.70 0.96 -5.49
CA PHE A 171 -14.73 0.16 -6.19
C PHE A 171 -15.17 -1.31 -6.32
N LEU A 172 -14.95 -1.90 -7.48
CA LEU A 172 -15.15 -3.33 -7.74
C LEU A 172 -13.82 -4.07 -7.49
N ILE A 173 -13.82 -5.00 -6.55
CA ILE A 173 -12.61 -5.77 -6.23
C ILE A 173 -12.30 -6.76 -7.35
N GLU A 174 -11.22 -6.52 -8.10
CA GLU A 174 -10.72 -7.44 -9.14
C GLU A 174 -9.81 -8.51 -8.53
N LEU A 175 -8.90 -8.10 -7.65
CA LEU A 175 -8.02 -9.00 -6.93
C LEU A 175 -8.00 -8.64 -5.45
N ALA A 176 -8.10 -9.65 -4.59
CA ALA A 176 -7.81 -9.50 -3.18
C ALA A 176 -6.97 -10.70 -2.72
N THR A 177 -5.72 -10.42 -2.40
CA THR A 177 -4.74 -11.41 -1.97
C THR A 177 -3.94 -10.91 -0.78
N VAL A 178 -2.99 -11.70 -0.35
CA VAL A 178 -2.06 -11.35 0.72
C VAL A 178 -0.66 -11.76 0.32
N THR A 179 0.32 -11.03 0.82
CA THR A 179 1.73 -11.36 0.64
C THR A 179 2.43 -11.48 1.99
N GLY A 180 3.64 -12.00 1.98
CA GLY A 180 4.40 -12.23 3.18
C GLY A 180 5.30 -13.46 3.07
N GLU A 181 5.65 -14.00 4.20
CA GLU A 181 6.58 -15.11 4.29
C GLU A 181 5.99 -16.30 5.06
N LEU A 182 6.53 -17.47 4.78
CA LEU A 182 6.21 -18.69 5.52
C LEU A 182 6.43 -18.48 7.03
N PRO A 183 5.52 -18.92 7.91
CA PRO A 183 5.79 -18.95 9.33
C PRO A 183 7.13 -19.60 9.65
N PHE A 184 7.89 -19.02 10.57
CA PHE A 184 9.27 -19.44 10.89
C PHE A 184 10.24 -19.42 9.68
N ASN A 185 10.02 -18.52 8.71
CA ASN A 185 10.80 -18.44 7.47
C ASN A 185 12.32 -18.40 7.73
N ARG A 186 12.79 -17.73 8.79
CA ARG A 186 14.22 -17.69 9.17
C ARG A 186 14.81 -19.09 9.44
N LEU A 187 14.00 -20.01 10.00
CA LEU A 187 14.42 -21.40 10.22
C LEU A 187 14.36 -22.20 8.93
N PHE A 188 13.23 -22.11 8.23
CA PHE A 188 13.02 -22.86 6.99
C PHE A 188 13.92 -22.40 5.83
N SER A 189 14.38 -21.14 5.82
CA SER A 189 15.31 -20.64 4.78
C SER A 189 16.67 -21.37 4.78
N LYS A 190 17.05 -21.99 5.90
CA LYS A 190 18.29 -22.79 6.01
C LYS A 190 18.14 -24.19 5.44
N ILE A 191 16.91 -24.69 5.26
CA ILE A 191 16.62 -26.09 4.95
C ILE A 191 15.87 -26.21 3.61
N LEU A 192 14.95 -25.26 3.30
CA LEU A 192 14.08 -25.34 2.15
C LEU A 192 14.40 -24.26 1.11
N PRO A 193 14.54 -24.62 -0.18
CA PRO A 193 14.66 -23.68 -1.29
C PRO A 193 13.48 -22.71 -1.36
N LEU A 194 13.72 -21.51 -1.89
CA LEU A 194 12.71 -20.46 -2.02
C LEU A 194 11.41 -20.90 -2.73
N PRO A 195 11.45 -21.65 -3.86
CA PRO A 195 10.21 -22.09 -4.53
C PRO A 195 9.32 -22.96 -3.63
N ILE A 196 9.93 -23.87 -2.85
CA ILE A 196 9.20 -24.74 -1.93
C ILE A 196 8.55 -23.91 -0.82
N ARG A 197 9.28 -22.94 -0.23
CA ARG A 197 8.75 -22.04 0.80
C ARG A 197 7.59 -21.21 0.25
N LYS A 198 7.70 -20.67 -0.97
CA LYS A 198 6.62 -19.95 -1.64
C LYS A 198 5.40 -20.86 -1.89
N GLY A 199 5.62 -22.11 -2.31
CA GLY A 199 4.54 -23.09 -2.50
C GLY A 199 3.78 -23.39 -1.21
N ILE A 200 4.49 -23.62 -0.11
CA ILE A 200 3.87 -23.85 1.21
C ILE A 200 3.11 -22.59 1.68
N PHE A 201 3.71 -21.40 1.55
CA PHE A 201 3.04 -20.14 1.90
C PHE A 201 1.73 -19.97 1.11
N ASN A 202 1.75 -20.22 -0.19
CA ASN A 202 0.55 -20.15 -1.04
C ASN A 202 -0.53 -21.15 -0.61
N LEU A 203 -0.14 -22.34 -0.17
CA LEU A 203 -1.10 -23.32 0.36
C LEU A 203 -1.72 -22.83 1.69
N LEU A 204 -0.92 -22.32 2.60
CA LEU A 204 -1.39 -21.78 3.87
C LEU A 204 -2.32 -20.57 3.67
N THR A 205 -2.02 -19.69 2.74
CA THR A 205 -2.88 -18.53 2.45
C THR A 205 -4.18 -18.92 1.76
N LYS A 206 -4.25 -20.04 1.05
CA LYS A 206 -5.52 -20.60 0.57
C LYS A 206 -6.41 -21.06 1.73
N ILE A 207 -5.82 -21.58 2.82
CA ILE A 207 -6.59 -21.97 4.02
C ILE A 207 -7.06 -20.72 4.77
N SER A 208 -6.19 -19.74 5.00
CA SER A 208 -6.55 -18.50 5.67
C SER A 208 -5.64 -17.34 5.28
N LYS A 209 -6.11 -16.50 4.35
CA LYS A 209 -5.41 -15.26 3.96
C LYS A 209 -5.18 -14.35 5.18
N GLY A 210 -6.22 -14.12 5.97
CA GLY A 210 -6.15 -13.22 7.13
C GLY A 210 -5.23 -13.70 8.25
N PHE A 211 -4.92 -15.00 8.34
CA PHE A 211 -4.03 -15.54 9.37
C PHE A 211 -2.57 -15.53 8.93
N PHE A 212 -2.29 -15.95 7.70
CA PHE A 212 -0.91 -16.13 7.23
C PHE A 212 -0.36 -14.94 6.45
N GLY A 213 -1.22 -14.11 5.83
CA GLY A 213 -0.77 -12.93 5.11
C GLY A 213 -0.28 -11.83 6.03
N TYR A 214 0.90 -11.29 5.76
CA TYR A 214 1.48 -10.15 6.47
C TYR A 214 0.97 -8.84 5.92
N GLN A 215 0.95 -8.70 4.60
CA GLN A 215 0.43 -7.57 3.86
C GLN A 215 -0.86 -7.97 3.12
N LEU A 216 -1.86 -7.11 3.19
CA LEU A 216 -3.06 -7.16 2.35
C LEU A 216 -2.75 -6.48 1.03
N LEU A 217 -3.10 -7.09 -0.08
CA LEU A 217 -2.92 -6.54 -1.41
C LEU A 217 -4.23 -6.61 -2.20
N LEU A 218 -4.74 -5.44 -2.59
CA LEU A 218 -5.99 -5.32 -3.31
C LEU A 218 -5.78 -4.53 -4.60
N LYS A 219 -6.37 -5.03 -5.71
CA LYS A 219 -6.56 -4.29 -6.95
C LYS A 219 -8.05 -4.14 -7.17
N ALA A 220 -8.51 -2.91 -7.24
CA ALA A 220 -9.92 -2.59 -7.33
C ALA A 220 -10.17 -1.64 -8.50
N LYS A 221 -11.19 -1.92 -9.29
CA LYS A 221 -11.54 -1.18 -10.51
C LYS A 221 -12.55 -0.09 -10.18
N LYS A 222 -12.41 1.08 -10.79
CA LYS A 222 -13.48 2.08 -10.84
C LYS A 222 -14.65 1.52 -11.62
N ALA A 223 -15.83 1.45 -10.98
CA ALA A 223 -17.07 0.99 -11.61
C ALA A 223 -17.54 1.91 -12.73
#